data_8a149525ebb9094a029cc82eb0988290
#
_entry.id   8a149525ebb9094a029cc82eb0988290
#
_cell.length_a   1.000
_cell.length_b   1.000
_cell.length_c   1.000
_cell.angle_alpha   90.00
_cell.angle_beta   90.00
_cell.angle_gamma   90.00
#
_symmetry.space_group_name_H-M   'P 1'
#
loop_
_entity.id
_entity.type
_entity.pdbx_description
1 polymer ?
#
loop_
_entity_poly.entity_id
_entity_poly.type
_entity_poly.pdbx_seq_one_letter_code
_entity_poly.pdbx_strand_id
1 'polypeptide(L)'
;MPLPLLLTLPTAQLPWARHGGRLVAPRAGCGRRIVRVRASGEAGARPPSRTQMIMDKISGGDEVGGAGGAYSYGALKRLDQICSSICQSQVDPKVPEIVTQVQGPSVDYDLGGGSEIFDVLVCGGTLGIFVATALSFKGLRVGIIERNIIKGREQEWNISRKELMEIVEVGILSEGEVEQIISSDFNPNRCGFENKGEIWVEGILNLGISPAKLVEIMKERFISSGGAIFEGKSLSSISVHDDLAVLKLSDGDCLPCRLVVDAMGNFSPIVRQIRSGRKPDGLCLVVGACARGFERNTTSDVIFSSSSVKKAGNSGVQLFWEAFPAGSGPADRTTYMFTYVDPQFGFPKLEELLEIYWDLMPEYQDVTLETLDIRRVIFGIFPTHRDSPLPAAFDRILQVGDASGIQSPVSFGGFGSLTRHLGRLSNGIYEAVSGDFLDAYSLRLLNPYMPNLSASWLFQRAMSTRPQTNVSPTFINELLYANFQSMQDVIQFGPLVKTLGLVMLSRPQILPSIFKQVGLGVILNWSGHFVMLGYYTFLSNFIDPVVRPWVESLPPRNKYQWKRYLEAWKYGAGLDYRQEE
;
A
#
# COMPACT_ATOMS: atom_id res chain seq x y z
N MET A 1 -0.62 7.99 43.48
CA MET A 1 -1.23 6.66 43.38
C MET A 1 -0.98 6.15 41.99
N PRO A 2 -0.29 5.05 41.78
CA PRO A 2 -0.06 4.49 40.44
C PRO A 2 -1.32 3.74 40.00
N LEU A 3 -1.85 4.04 38.82
CA LEU A 3 -2.73 3.17 38.08
C LEU A 3 -1.84 2.26 37.23
N PRO A 4 -1.51 1.07 37.66
CA PRO A 4 -0.99 0.04 36.78
C PRO A 4 -2.15 -0.83 36.34
N LEU A 5 -2.01 -1.44 35.19
CA LEU A 5 -2.93 -2.45 34.67
C LEU A 5 -4.05 -1.92 33.76
N LEU A 6 -3.68 -1.49 32.55
CA LEU A 6 -4.67 -1.60 31.45
C LEU A 6 -4.07 -1.51 30.04
N LEU A 7 -2.85 -1.93 29.77
CA LEU A 7 -2.34 -1.87 28.37
C LEU A 7 -1.29 -2.93 28.00
N THR A 8 -1.34 -4.08 28.60
CA THR A 8 -0.63 -5.25 28.06
C THR A 8 -1.61 -6.42 27.96
N LEU A 9 -2.40 -6.43 26.90
CA LEU A 9 -2.93 -7.69 26.41
C LEU A 9 -1.79 -8.37 25.65
N PRO A 10 -1.34 -9.55 26.08
CA PRO A 10 -0.36 -10.31 25.34
C PRO A 10 -0.99 -10.74 24.02
N THR A 11 -0.26 -10.53 22.94
CA THR A 11 -0.48 -11.27 21.70
C THR A 11 -0.50 -12.74 22.06
N ALA A 12 -1.67 -13.36 22.04
CA ALA A 12 -1.83 -14.78 22.27
C ALA A 12 -1.11 -15.54 21.15
N GLN A 13 0.15 -15.89 21.39
CA GLN A 13 0.83 -16.94 20.68
C GLN A 13 0.27 -18.26 21.23
N LEU A 14 -0.62 -18.87 20.49
CA LEU A 14 -1.02 -20.26 20.74
C LEU A 14 0.17 -21.17 20.43
N PRO A 15 0.59 -22.03 21.37
CA PRO A 15 1.68 -22.96 21.14
C PRO A 15 1.23 -24.09 20.22
N TRP A 16 1.89 -24.23 19.08
CA TRP A 16 1.76 -25.41 18.22
C TRP A 16 2.50 -26.59 18.87
N ALA A 17 1.77 -27.64 19.12
CA ALA A 17 2.27 -28.90 19.65
C ALA A 17 3.36 -29.48 18.74
N ARG A 18 4.53 -29.77 19.32
CA ARG A 18 5.60 -30.54 18.70
C ARG A 18 5.15 -32.00 18.61
N HIS A 19 4.95 -32.50 17.40
CA HIS A 19 4.99 -33.93 17.15
C HIS A 19 6.38 -34.32 16.65
N GLY A 20 7.08 -35.07 17.48
CA GLY A 20 8.34 -35.69 17.15
C GLY A 20 8.12 -36.88 16.22
N GLY A 21 8.63 -36.78 14.99
CA GLY A 21 8.76 -37.90 14.06
C GLY A 21 10.25 -38.18 13.79
N ARG A 22 10.70 -39.39 14.13
CA ARG A 22 12.05 -39.91 13.86
C ARG A 22 12.34 -39.92 12.36
N LEU A 23 13.42 -39.29 11.96
CA LEU A 23 14.00 -39.40 10.64
C LEU A 23 14.77 -40.74 10.52
N VAL A 24 14.35 -41.58 9.57
CA VAL A 24 15.14 -42.73 9.05
C VAL A 24 15.77 -42.27 7.74
N ALA A 25 17.06 -42.31 7.67
CA ALA A 25 17.83 -41.95 6.47
C ALA A 25 17.86 -43.16 5.50
N PRO A 26 17.69 -42.97 4.20
CA PRO A 26 18.06 -43.98 3.20
C PRO A 26 19.47 -43.73 2.64
N ARG A 27 20.18 -44.83 2.50
CA ARG A 27 21.56 -44.95 1.98
C ARG A 27 21.68 -44.50 0.53
N ALA A 28 22.79 -43.86 0.22
CA ALA A 28 23.24 -43.48 -1.10
C ALA A 28 23.55 -44.72 -1.99
N GLY A 29 22.94 -44.76 -3.17
CA GLY A 29 23.31 -45.63 -4.28
C GLY A 29 23.87 -44.75 -5.41
N CYS A 30 25.16 -44.89 -5.67
CA CYS A 30 25.87 -44.23 -6.76
C CYS A 30 25.58 -44.96 -8.09
N GLY A 31 24.83 -44.34 -8.99
CA GLY A 31 24.62 -44.77 -10.36
C GLY A 31 24.80 -43.61 -11.34
N ARG A 32 26.01 -43.49 -11.95
CA ARG A 32 26.24 -42.59 -13.06
C ARG A 32 25.40 -42.98 -14.27
N ARG A 33 24.38 -42.22 -14.59
CA ARG A 33 23.69 -42.26 -15.88
C ARG A 33 24.16 -41.11 -16.74
N ILE A 34 24.88 -41.43 -17.80
CA ILE A 34 25.25 -40.51 -18.88
C ILE A 34 23.95 -40.19 -19.63
N VAL A 35 23.43 -38.96 -19.43
CA VAL A 35 22.33 -38.44 -20.24
C VAL A 35 22.94 -37.78 -21.47
N ARG A 36 22.81 -38.40 -22.63
CA ARG A 36 23.03 -37.75 -23.93
C ARG A 36 22.00 -36.65 -24.08
N VAL A 37 22.45 -35.39 -24.02
CA VAL A 37 21.64 -34.23 -24.41
C VAL A 37 21.46 -34.32 -25.94
N ARG A 38 20.27 -34.72 -26.36
CA ARG A 38 19.81 -34.46 -27.73
C ARG A 38 19.54 -32.94 -27.80
N ALA A 39 20.21 -32.26 -28.72
CA ALA A 39 19.84 -30.91 -29.11
C ALA A 39 18.37 -30.95 -29.56
N SER A 40 17.47 -30.45 -28.73
CA SER A 40 16.09 -30.19 -29.09
C SER A 40 16.10 -28.99 -30.03
N GLY A 41 15.56 -29.19 -31.22
CA GLY A 41 15.34 -28.13 -32.21
C GLY A 41 14.58 -26.95 -31.60
N GLU A 42 14.78 -25.80 -32.21
CA GLU A 42 14.12 -24.55 -31.93
C GLU A 42 12.62 -24.78 -31.69
N ALA A 43 12.22 -24.65 -30.43
CA ALA A 43 10.81 -24.56 -30.11
C ALA A 43 10.33 -23.25 -30.75
N GLY A 44 9.51 -23.37 -31.78
CA GLY A 44 8.94 -22.23 -32.50
C GLY A 44 8.43 -21.20 -31.49
N ALA A 45 8.93 -19.97 -31.58
CA ALA A 45 8.52 -18.87 -30.75
C ALA A 45 6.99 -18.77 -30.82
N ARG A 46 6.31 -18.83 -29.68
CA ARG A 46 4.87 -18.57 -29.64
C ARG A 46 4.61 -17.19 -30.24
N PRO A 47 3.56 -17.02 -31.04
CA PRO A 47 3.20 -15.71 -31.52
C PRO A 47 3.03 -14.73 -30.34
N PRO A 48 3.42 -13.45 -30.49
CA PRO A 48 3.27 -12.47 -29.43
C PRO A 48 1.80 -12.34 -29.02
N SER A 49 1.55 -12.16 -27.70
CA SER A 49 0.21 -11.88 -27.20
C SER A 49 -0.28 -10.51 -27.68
N ARG A 50 -1.61 -10.27 -27.67
CA ARG A 50 -2.17 -8.95 -27.96
C ARG A 50 -1.59 -7.88 -27.05
N THR A 51 -1.45 -8.16 -25.77
CA THR A 51 -0.79 -7.30 -24.79
C THR A 51 0.62 -6.94 -25.21
N GLN A 52 1.43 -7.93 -25.60
CA GLN A 52 2.78 -7.67 -26.11
C GLN A 52 2.77 -6.77 -27.34
N MET A 53 1.92 -7.04 -28.33
CA MET A 53 1.82 -6.23 -29.55
C MET A 53 1.40 -4.78 -29.27
N ILE A 54 0.49 -4.57 -28.30
CA ILE A 54 0.06 -3.23 -27.88
C ILE A 54 1.22 -2.52 -27.19
N MET A 55 1.87 -3.18 -26.22
CA MET A 55 2.95 -2.58 -25.46
C MET A 55 4.18 -2.26 -26.30
N ASP A 56 4.54 -3.11 -27.26
CA ASP A 56 5.66 -2.89 -28.18
C ASP A 56 5.43 -1.66 -29.09
N LYS A 57 4.17 -1.32 -29.43
CA LYS A 57 3.82 -0.10 -30.18
C LYS A 57 3.98 1.18 -29.36
N ILE A 58 3.79 1.10 -28.04
CA ILE A 58 3.82 2.24 -27.13
C ILE A 58 5.25 2.48 -26.61
N SER A 59 6.14 1.48 -26.71
CA SER A 59 7.50 1.50 -26.14
C SER A 59 8.36 2.62 -26.72
N GLY A 60 8.33 3.76 -26.11
CA GLY A 60 9.14 4.96 -26.35
C GLY A 60 9.32 5.81 -25.09
N GLY A 61 8.72 5.41 -23.98
CA GLY A 61 8.82 6.12 -22.70
C GLY A 61 9.85 5.49 -21.76
N ASP A 62 10.62 6.33 -21.09
CA ASP A 62 11.57 5.91 -20.06
C ASP A 62 10.87 5.11 -18.96
N GLU A 63 11.49 4.02 -18.49
CA GLU A 63 11.03 3.30 -17.30
C GLU A 63 11.17 4.23 -16.08
N VAL A 64 10.05 4.80 -15.65
CA VAL A 64 10.02 5.56 -14.40
C VAL A 64 9.94 4.57 -13.24
N GLY A 65 10.97 4.51 -12.42
CA GLY A 65 10.99 3.67 -11.23
C GLY A 65 10.03 4.18 -10.16
N GLY A 66 9.56 3.28 -9.29
CA GLY A 66 8.69 3.62 -8.18
C GLY A 66 7.21 3.32 -8.47
N ALA A 67 6.31 3.77 -7.63
CA ALA A 67 4.89 3.47 -7.54
C ALA A 67 4.11 3.37 -8.88
N GLY A 68 4.32 2.29 -9.65
CA GLY A 68 3.54 1.96 -10.85
C GLY A 68 4.00 2.62 -12.15
N GLY A 69 5.31 2.95 -12.28
CA GLY A 69 5.83 3.66 -13.45
C GLY A 69 6.53 2.81 -14.53
N ALA A 70 6.42 1.50 -14.51
CA ALA A 70 7.02 0.66 -15.54
C ALA A 70 5.98 0.29 -16.59
N TYR A 71 6.23 0.69 -17.85
CA TYR A 71 5.25 0.53 -18.95
C TYR A 71 5.66 -0.51 -19.98
N SER A 72 6.84 -1.10 -19.87
CA SER A 72 7.35 -2.05 -20.84
C SER A 72 6.85 -3.48 -20.59
N TYR A 73 6.73 -4.27 -21.66
CA TYR A 73 6.37 -5.69 -21.55
C TYR A 73 7.37 -6.47 -20.69
N GLY A 74 8.66 -6.11 -20.75
CA GLY A 74 9.67 -6.68 -19.85
C GLY A 74 9.40 -6.40 -18.36
N ALA A 75 8.92 -5.19 -18.04
CA ALA A 75 8.53 -4.83 -16.68
C ALA A 75 7.29 -5.60 -16.20
N LEU A 76 6.30 -5.81 -17.06
CA LEU A 76 5.14 -6.67 -16.78
C LEU A 76 5.58 -8.08 -16.40
N LYS A 77 6.48 -8.68 -17.18
CA LYS A 77 7.01 -10.02 -16.90
C LYS A 77 7.81 -10.09 -15.60
N ARG A 78 8.63 -9.08 -15.32
CA ARG A 78 9.36 -8.99 -14.04
C ARG A 78 8.41 -8.92 -12.85
N LEU A 79 7.32 -8.13 -12.97
CA LEU A 79 6.35 -8.02 -11.89
C LEU A 79 5.58 -9.32 -11.66
N ASP A 80 5.19 -10.04 -12.72
CA ASP A 80 4.61 -11.39 -12.63
C ASP A 80 5.55 -12.39 -11.93
N GLN A 81 6.86 -12.31 -12.19
CA GLN A 81 7.86 -13.13 -11.52
C GLN A 81 7.98 -12.79 -10.04
N ILE A 82 8.02 -11.50 -9.70
CA ILE A 82 8.05 -11.02 -8.30
C ILE A 82 6.81 -11.52 -7.55
N CYS A 83 5.63 -11.35 -8.14
CA CYS A 83 4.37 -11.83 -7.56
C CYS A 83 4.42 -13.34 -7.29
N SER A 84 4.84 -14.10 -8.30
CA SER A 84 4.99 -15.55 -8.16
C SER A 84 5.97 -15.91 -7.03
N SER A 85 7.09 -15.21 -6.89
CA SER A 85 8.08 -15.45 -5.84
C SER A 85 7.53 -15.17 -4.44
N ILE A 86 6.79 -14.08 -4.27
CA ILE A 86 6.17 -13.70 -2.99
C ILE A 86 5.12 -14.73 -2.56
N CYS A 87 4.37 -15.28 -3.52
CA CYS A 87 3.26 -16.18 -3.25
C CYS A 87 3.64 -17.65 -3.20
N GLN A 88 4.73 -18.06 -3.87
CA GLN A 88 5.23 -19.44 -3.83
C GLN A 88 6.10 -19.74 -2.61
N SER A 89 6.54 -18.74 -1.88
CA SER A 89 7.44 -18.91 -0.76
C SER A 89 6.86 -19.91 0.27
N GLN A 90 7.27 -21.14 0.21
CA GLN A 90 7.57 -21.92 1.39
C GLN A 90 8.65 -21.12 2.11
N VAL A 91 8.57 -20.95 3.42
CA VAL A 91 9.52 -20.21 4.25
C VAL A 91 10.91 -20.31 3.61
N ASP A 92 11.31 -19.24 2.90
CA ASP A 92 12.59 -19.22 2.23
C ASP A 92 13.65 -19.12 3.34
N PRO A 93 14.51 -20.12 3.53
CA PRO A 93 15.46 -20.12 4.63
C PRO A 93 16.51 -19.00 4.54
N LYS A 94 16.49 -18.19 3.49
CA LYS A 94 17.45 -17.09 3.27
C LYS A 94 16.78 -15.82 2.76
N VAL A 95 15.95 -15.20 3.60
CA VAL A 95 15.67 -13.77 3.40
C VAL A 95 16.99 -13.02 3.61
N PRO A 96 17.49 -12.23 2.62
CA PRO A 96 18.71 -11.48 2.81
C PRO A 96 18.63 -10.57 4.02
N GLU A 97 19.62 -10.62 4.88
CA GLU A 97 19.74 -9.72 6.02
C GLU A 97 20.27 -8.38 5.51
N ILE A 98 19.38 -7.39 5.44
CA ILE A 98 19.70 -6.03 5.00
C ILE A 98 20.02 -5.15 6.20
N VAL A 99 19.35 -5.39 7.32
CA VAL A 99 19.53 -4.65 8.57
C VAL A 99 20.22 -5.56 9.58
N THR A 100 21.36 -5.11 10.11
CA THR A 100 22.08 -5.77 11.18
C THR A 100 22.19 -4.84 12.38
N GLN A 101 21.79 -5.30 13.56
CA GLN A 101 22.00 -4.57 14.82
C GLN A 101 23.37 -4.91 15.41
N VAL A 102 24.17 -3.89 15.65
CA VAL A 102 25.54 -4.00 16.17
C VAL A 102 25.58 -3.36 17.56
N GLN A 103 26.04 -4.10 18.54
CA GLN A 103 26.21 -3.58 19.91
C GLN A 103 27.40 -2.62 19.99
N GLY A 104 27.21 -1.49 20.65
CA GLY A 104 28.23 -0.46 20.82
C GLY A 104 28.09 0.73 19.86
N PRO A 105 28.87 1.79 20.10
CA PRO A 105 28.86 2.99 19.27
C PRO A 105 29.53 2.73 17.91
N SER A 106 29.25 3.62 16.95
CA SER A 106 29.71 3.53 15.55
C SER A 106 31.22 3.85 15.33
N VAL A 107 32.06 3.69 16.34
CA VAL A 107 33.47 4.15 16.40
C VAL A 107 34.41 3.54 15.33
N ASP A 108 34.05 2.38 14.77
CA ASP A 108 34.88 1.64 13.81
C ASP A 108 34.62 1.97 12.33
N TYR A 109 33.66 2.83 12.04
CA TYR A 109 33.52 3.31 10.68
C TYR A 109 34.46 4.47 10.46
N ASP A 110 35.48 4.24 9.62
CA ASP A 110 36.30 5.31 9.01
C ASP A 110 35.31 6.16 8.14
N LEU A 111 34.58 7.05 8.82
CA LEU A 111 33.76 8.05 8.20
C LEU A 111 34.70 9.08 7.56
N GLY A 112 35.42 8.66 6.52
CA GLY A 112 36.52 9.40 5.83
C GLY A 112 36.44 10.90 6.08
N GLY A 113 37.37 11.45 6.83
CA GLY A 113 37.39 12.74 7.52
C GLY A 113 36.42 13.80 7.01
N GLY A 114 35.22 13.90 7.58
CA GLY A 114 34.27 14.96 7.28
C GLY A 114 32.88 14.53 6.78
N SER A 115 32.52 13.25 6.81
CA SER A 115 31.15 12.83 6.47
C SER A 115 30.14 13.41 7.47
N GLU A 116 29.35 14.35 7.01
CA GLU A 116 28.36 15.00 7.86
C GLU A 116 27.20 14.03 8.18
N ILE A 117 26.87 13.89 9.47
CA ILE A 117 25.79 13.03 9.95
C ILE A 117 24.43 13.64 9.58
N PHE A 118 23.54 12.86 8.94
CA PHE A 118 22.17 13.25 8.70
C PHE A 118 21.30 12.99 9.95
N ASP A 119 20.35 13.88 10.21
CA ASP A 119 19.29 13.58 11.19
C ASP A 119 18.41 12.46 10.67
N VAL A 120 18.04 12.52 9.38
CA VAL A 120 17.18 11.53 8.73
C VAL A 120 17.68 11.21 7.32
N LEU A 121 17.80 9.92 7.01
CA LEU A 121 17.93 9.43 5.63
C LEU A 121 16.66 8.70 5.20
N VAL A 122 16.05 9.17 4.11
CA VAL A 122 14.85 8.58 3.52
C VAL A 122 15.25 7.68 2.36
N CYS A 123 14.92 6.40 2.44
CA CYS A 123 15.13 5.44 1.36
C CYS A 123 13.86 5.32 0.52
N GLY A 124 13.93 5.71 -0.76
CA GLY A 124 12.80 5.78 -1.69
C GLY A 124 12.26 7.21 -1.85
N GLY A 125 12.47 7.80 -3.02
CA GLY A 125 12.23 9.23 -3.27
C GLY A 125 10.82 9.60 -3.69
N THR A 126 10.04 8.71 -4.33
CA THR A 126 8.76 9.10 -4.94
C THR A 126 7.73 9.57 -3.92
N LEU A 127 7.41 8.76 -2.90
CA LEU A 127 6.54 9.17 -1.79
C LEU A 127 7.34 9.68 -0.59
N GLY A 128 8.58 9.24 -0.44
CA GLY A 128 9.46 9.68 0.65
C GLY A 128 9.79 11.16 0.61
N ILE A 129 9.72 11.81 -0.57
CA ILE A 129 10.03 13.24 -0.72
C ILE A 129 9.07 14.14 0.09
N PHE A 130 7.82 13.74 0.28
CA PHE A 130 6.86 14.50 1.07
C PHE A 130 7.27 14.54 2.55
N VAL A 131 7.65 13.38 3.09
CA VAL A 131 8.15 13.27 4.48
C VAL A 131 9.49 14.01 4.61
N ALA A 132 10.40 13.82 3.65
CA ALA A 132 11.71 14.47 3.65
C ALA A 132 11.58 16.00 3.63
N THR A 133 10.74 16.55 2.75
CA THR A 133 10.50 18.00 2.66
C THR A 133 9.88 18.54 3.96
N ALA A 134 8.87 17.86 4.51
CA ALA A 134 8.26 18.26 5.77
C ALA A 134 9.24 18.27 6.95
N LEU A 135 10.17 17.32 6.99
CA LEU A 135 11.22 17.27 8.02
C LEU A 135 12.32 18.31 7.80
N SER A 136 12.70 18.56 6.55
CA SER A 136 13.67 19.62 6.21
C SER A 136 13.14 21.01 6.57
N PHE A 137 11.84 21.28 6.34
CA PHE A 137 11.17 22.52 6.76
C PHE A 137 11.11 22.70 8.28
N LYS A 138 11.23 21.60 9.04
CA LYS A 138 11.37 21.64 10.51
C LYS A 138 12.82 21.85 10.98
N GLY A 139 13.76 22.04 10.04
CA GLY A 139 15.17 22.32 10.33
C GLY A 139 16.03 21.07 10.56
N LEU A 140 15.53 19.87 10.26
CA LEU A 140 16.33 18.65 10.29
C LEU A 140 17.20 18.57 9.03
N ARG A 141 18.41 18.01 9.19
CA ARG A 141 19.28 17.69 8.07
C ARG A 141 18.83 16.35 7.46
N VAL A 142 18.23 16.42 6.27
CA VAL A 142 17.60 15.28 5.61
C VAL A 142 18.29 14.95 4.29
N GLY A 143 18.48 13.65 4.04
CA GLY A 143 18.93 13.12 2.74
C GLY A 143 17.93 12.12 2.18
N ILE A 144 17.83 12.02 0.84
CA ILE A 144 17.02 11.02 0.14
C ILE A 144 17.94 10.13 -0.70
N ILE A 145 17.77 8.81 -0.57
CA ILE A 145 18.44 7.78 -1.38
C ILE A 145 17.41 7.19 -2.33
N GLU A 146 17.67 7.29 -3.64
CA GLU A 146 16.79 6.73 -4.67
C GLU A 146 17.62 5.97 -5.72
N ARG A 147 17.22 4.73 -6.01
CA ARG A 147 17.94 3.87 -6.99
C ARG A 147 17.84 4.37 -8.43
N ASN A 148 16.79 5.14 -8.74
CA ASN A 148 16.57 5.77 -10.03
C ASN A 148 16.64 7.30 -9.86
N ILE A 149 16.08 8.03 -10.82
CA ILE A 149 15.85 9.47 -10.71
C ILE A 149 14.51 9.70 -9.99
N ILE A 150 14.47 10.64 -9.05
CA ILE A 150 13.21 11.05 -8.40
C ILE A 150 12.36 11.76 -9.43
N LYS A 151 11.31 11.08 -9.85
CA LYS A 151 10.35 11.58 -10.83
C LYS A 151 8.97 10.99 -10.53
N GLY A 152 7.94 11.78 -10.64
CA GLY A 152 6.55 11.30 -10.60
C GLY A 152 6.20 10.58 -11.91
N ARG A 153 5.24 9.66 -11.83
CA ARG A 153 4.70 8.98 -13.01
C ARG A 153 3.79 9.91 -13.80
N GLU A 154 3.63 9.62 -15.08
CA GLU A 154 2.70 10.35 -15.97
C GLU A 154 1.24 10.01 -15.69
N GLN A 155 0.96 8.82 -15.15
CA GLN A 155 -0.38 8.40 -14.78
C GLN A 155 -0.82 9.09 -13.50
N GLU A 156 -2.01 9.66 -13.51
CA GLU A 156 -2.61 10.40 -12.41
C GLU A 156 -2.64 9.57 -11.11
N TRP A 157 -2.59 10.26 -9.99
CA TRP A 157 -3.04 9.73 -8.69
C TRP A 157 -4.42 10.29 -8.39
N ASN A 158 -5.34 9.39 -8.04
CA ASN A 158 -6.66 9.81 -7.57
C ASN A 158 -6.62 10.05 -6.07
N ILE A 159 -7.25 11.14 -5.65
CA ILE A 159 -7.26 11.59 -4.26
C ILE A 159 -8.53 12.38 -3.97
N SER A 160 -8.96 12.43 -2.73
CA SER A 160 -9.99 13.38 -2.28
C SER A 160 -9.38 14.76 -2.04
N ARG A 161 -10.17 15.83 -2.22
CA ARG A 161 -9.70 17.19 -1.93
C ARG A 161 -9.24 17.32 -0.48
N LYS A 162 -9.95 16.71 0.45
CA LYS A 162 -9.59 16.72 1.87
C LYS A 162 -8.19 16.15 2.12
N GLU A 163 -7.89 14.99 1.57
CA GLU A 163 -6.55 14.38 1.71
C GLU A 163 -5.47 15.22 1.03
N LEU A 164 -5.79 15.84 -0.11
CA LEU A 164 -4.85 16.69 -0.83
C LEU A 164 -4.50 17.96 -0.03
N MET A 165 -5.48 18.54 0.67
CA MET A 165 -5.26 19.75 1.50
C MET A 165 -4.38 19.48 2.73
N GLU A 166 -4.24 18.25 3.19
CA GLU A 166 -3.29 17.90 4.26
C GLU A 166 -1.84 18.34 3.93
N ILE A 167 -1.48 18.36 2.64
CA ILE A 167 -0.15 18.82 2.20
C ILE A 167 0.02 20.34 2.46
N VAL A 168 -1.07 21.09 2.31
CA VAL A 168 -1.11 22.54 2.62
C VAL A 168 -1.05 22.78 4.13
N GLU A 169 -1.80 22.00 4.90
CA GLU A 169 -1.80 22.09 6.38
C GLU A 169 -0.41 21.77 6.97
N VAL A 170 0.32 20.86 6.36
CA VAL A 170 1.72 20.56 6.73
C VAL A 170 2.68 21.68 6.31
N GLY A 171 2.26 22.58 5.40
CA GLY A 171 3.02 23.73 4.95
C GLY A 171 4.05 23.44 3.85
N ILE A 172 3.97 22.28 3.19
CA ILE A 172 4.92 21.93 2.11
C ILE A 172 4.43 22.32 0.72
N LEU A 173 3.16 22.69 0.55
CA LEU A 173 2.58 23.33 -0.63
C LEU A 173 1.65 24.47 -0.21
N SER A 174 1.44 25.43 -1.09
CA SER A 174 0.38 26.43 -1.01
C SER A 174 -0.88 25.95 -1.71
N GLU A 175 -2.05 26.52 -1.38
CA GLU A 175 -3.31 26.23 -2.06
C GLU A 175 -3.22 26.50 -3.58
N GLY A 176 -2.56 27.59 -3.98
CA GLY A 176 -2.38 27.94 -5.39
C GLY A 176 -1.56 26.90 -6.18
N GLU A 177 -0.59 26.26 -5.55
CA GLU A 177 0.18 25.18 -6.16
C GLU A 177 -0.61 23.86 -6.20
N VAL A 178 -1.44 23.60 -5.19
CA VAL A 178 -2.38 22.47 -5.21
C VAL A 178 -3.32 22.57 -6.40
N GLU A 179 -3.89 23.74 -6.68
CA GLU A 179 -4.76 23.91 -7.87
C GLU A 179 -4.00 23.69 -9.18
N GLN A 180 -2.71 23.99 -9.23
CA GLN A 180 -1.90 23.78 -10.45
C GLN A 180 -1.59 22.31 -10.72
N ILE A 181 -1.58 21.46 -9.73
CA ILE A 181 -1.30 20.02 -9.92
C ILE A 181 -2.56 19.19 -10.18
N ILE A 182 -3.75 19.72 -9.92
CA ILE A 182 -5.01 19.08 -10.27
C ILE A 182 -5.12 19.04 -11.80
N SER A 183 -5.21 17.85 -12.35
CA SER A 183 -5.32 17.62 -13.80
C SER A 183 -6.75 17.36 -14.25
N SER A 184 -7.59 16.81 -13.36
CA SER A 184 -9.02 16.55 -13.63
C SER A 184 -9.82 16.54 -12.32
N ASP A 185 -11.06 17.05 -12.40
CA ASP A 185 -12.06 16.96 -11.33
C ASP A 185 -13.29 16.23 -11.89
N PHE A 186 -13.72 15.20 -11.22
CA PHE A 186 -14.81 14.32 -11.64
C PHE A 186 -15.78 13.99 -10.49
N ASN A 187 -16.15 15.02 -9.76
CA ASN A 187 -17.14 14.93 -8.68
C ASN A 187 -18.56 15.25 -9.21
N PRO A 188 -19.59 14.43 -8.94
CA PRO A 188 -19.59 13.19 -8.15
C PRO A 188 -19.05 11.97 -8.91
N ASN A 189 -18.61 10.96 -8.14
CA ASN A 189 -18.19 9.67 -8.64
C ASN A 189 -19.31 8.64 -8.61
N ARG A 190 -19.32 7.74 -9.59
CA ARG A 190 -20.28 6.64 -9.65
C ARG A 190 -19.73 5.36 -9.00
N CYS A 191 -20.55 4.69 -8.21
CA CYS A 191 -20.43 3.30 -7.82
C CYS A 191 -21.45 2.49 -8.60
N GLY A 192 -21.03 1.76 -9.62
CA GLY A 192 -21.89 0.99 -10.50
C GLY A 192 -21.87 -0.50 -10.15
N PHE A 193 -23.04 -1.14 -10.31
CA PHE A 193 -23.20 -2.58 -10.04
C PHE A 193 -23.98 -3.21 -11.18
N GLU A 194 -23.33 -4.02 -11.98
CA GLU A 194 -23.93 -4.66 -13.13
C GLU A 194 -25.24 -5.37 -12.73
N ASN A 195 -26.33 -5.09 -13.44
CA ASN A 195 -27.69 -5.60 -13.18
C ASN A 195 -28.31 -5.22 -11.82
N LYS A 196 -27.78 -4.22 -11.08
CA LYS A 196 -28.34 -3.76 -9.80
C LYS A 196 -28.63 -2.26 -9.73
N GLY A 197 -27.94 -1.46 -10.55
CA GLY A 197 -28.05 -0.01 -10.53
C GLY A 197 -26.78 0.68 -10.07
N GLU A 198 -26.88 1.95 -9.70
CA GLU A 198 -25.75 2.80 -9.36
C GLU A 198 -26.02 3.64 -8.11
N ILE A 199 -24.95 4.09 -7.48
CA ILE A 199 -24.93 4.99 -6.33
C ILE A 199 -23.90 6.08 -6.65
N TRP A 200 -24.26 7.33 -6.43
CA TRP A 200 -23.35 8.46 -6.61
C TRP A 200 -22.78 8.91 -5.27
N VAL A 201 -21.47 9.16 -5.23
CA VAL A 201 -20.74 9.59 -4.05
C VAL A 201 -19.97 10.87 -4.34
N GLU A 202 -19.88 11.76 -3.36
CA GLU A 202 -19.20 13.04 -3.47
C GLU A 202 -17.94 13.05 -2.59
N GLY A 203 -16.89 13.77 -3.06
CA GLY A 203 -15.67 14.00 -2.29
C GLY A 203 -14.80 12.76 -2.05
N ILE A 204 -15.02 11.67 -2.76
CA ILE A 204 -14.26 10.42 -2.62
C ILE A 204 -13.46 10.18 -3.89
N LEU A 205 -12.13 10.18 -3.80
CA LEU A 205 -11.20 9.92 -4.92
C LEU A 205 -11.57 10.67 -6.21
N ASN A 206 -12.08 11.88 -6.07
CA ASN A 206 -12.73 12.65 -7.14
C ASN A 206 -11.79 13.60 -7.90
N LEU A 207 -10.51 13.68 -7.50
CA LEU A 207 -9.50 14.48 -8.17
C LEU A 207 -8.43 13.60 -8.77
N GLY A 208 -8.12 13.81 -10.03
CA GLY A 208 -6.89 13.34 -10.66
C GLY A 208 -5.82 14.40 -10.54
N ILE A 209 -4.67 14.07 -9.96
CA ILE A 209 -3.53 14.98 -9.87
C ILE A 209 -2.37 14.48 -10.72
N SER A 210 -1.48 15.39 -11.15
CA SER A 210 -0.26 15.07 -11.88
C SER A 210 0.88 14.72 -10.93
N PRO A 211 1.27 13.44 -10.79
CA PRO A 211 2.40 13.07 -9.94
C PRO A 211 3.72 13.61 -10.47
N ALA A 212 3.88 13.69 -11.79
CA ALA A 212 5.09 14.23 -12.41
C ALA A 212 5.35 15.67 -11.94
N LYS A 213 4.33 16.52 -12.05
CA LYS A 213 4.43 17.93 -11.65
C LYS A 213 4.57 18.09 -10.13
N LEU A 214 3.80 17.32 -9.36
CA LEU A 214 3.84 17.37 -7.90
C LEU A 214 5.20 16.96 -7.35
N VAL A 215 5.78 15.86 -7.82
CA VAL A 215 7.09 15.38 -7.35
C VAL A 215 8.21 16.33 -7.79
N GLU A 216 8.10 16.98 -8.96
CA GLU A 216 9.03 18.01 -9.42
C GLU A 216 9.04 19.21 -8.47
N ILE A 217 7.88 19.77 -8.14
CA ILE A 217 7.75 20.87 -7.17
C ILE A 217 8.34 20.47 -5.81
N MET A 218 8.04 19.27 -5.33
CA MET A 218 8.58 18.77 -4.08
C MET A 218 10.11 18.64 -4.11
N LYS A 219 10.67 18.15 -5.22
CA LYS A 219 12.11 18.03 -5.41
C LYS A 219 12.82 19.39 -5.35
N GLU A 220 12.28 20.39 -6.05
CA GLU A 220 12.80 21.74 -6.02
C GLU A 220 12.77 22.34 -4.60
N ARG A 221 11.66 22.18 -3.89
CA ARG A 221 11.51 22.66 -2.50
C ARG A 221 12.46 21.98 -1.54
N PHE A 222 12.60 20.66 -1.66
CA PHE A 222 13.50 19.88 -0.82
C PHE A 222 14.96 20.34 -1.01
N ILE A 223 15.41 20.50 -2.26
CA ILE A 223 16.75 21.01 -2.56
C ILE A 223 16.93 22.44 -2.04
N SER A 224 15.95 23.32 -2.28
CA SER A 224 15.99 24.71 -1.82
C SER A 224 16.02 24.86 -0.30
N SER A 225 15.50 23.88 0.43
CA SER A 225 15.58 23.81 1.90
C SER A 225 16.88 23.22 2.44
N GLY A 226 17.84 22.90 1.57
CA GLY A 226 19.13 22.31 1.95
C GLY A 226 19.13 20.78 2.02
N GLY A 227 18.09 20.13 1.51
CA GLY A 227 18.02 18.67 1.42
C GLY A 227 19.02 18.08 0.44
N ALA A 228 19.60 16.93 0.77
CA ALA A 228 20.54 16.20 -0.07
C ALA A 228 19.86 15.06 -0.83
N ILE A 229 20.16 14.89 -2.13
CA ILE A 229 19.60 13.82 -2.95
C ILE A 229 20.71 12.94 -3.52
N PHE A 230 20.57 11.63 -3.34
CA PHE A 230 21.46 10.58 -3.83
C PHE A 230 20.69 9.70 -4.83
N GLU A 231 20.64 10.15 -6.08
CA GLU A 231 19.99 9.42 -7.20
C GLU A 231 20.94 8.40 -7.83
N GLY A 232 20.38 7.35 -8.44
CA GLY A 232 21.13 6.27 -9.07
C GLY A 232 21.81 5.32 -8.06
N LYS A 233 21.48 5.43 -6.77
CA LYS A 233 22.11 4.67 -5.69
C LYS A 233 21.09 3.79 -4.96
N SER A 234 21.39 2.49 -4.89
CA SER A 234 20.55 1.53 -4.17
C SER A 234 21.11 1.26 -2.78
N LEU A 235 20.20 1.02 -1.83
CA LEU A 235 20.55 0.53 -0.50
C LEU A 235 21.08 -0.91 -0.61
N SER A 236 22.27 -1.18 -0.04
CA SER A 236 22.85 -2.52 0.03
C SER A 236 22.68 -3.14 1.42
N SER A 237 22.97 -2.39 2.49
CA SER A 237 22.79 -2.84 3.88
C SER A 237 22.71 -1.66 4.83
N ILE A 238 22.23 -1.92 6.05
CA ILE A 238 22.18 -0.97 7.15
C ILE A 238 22.78 -1.63 8.38
N SER A 239 23.76 -0.98 8.99
CA SER A 239 24.27 -1.33 10.31
C SER A 239 23.71 -0.36 11.34
N VAL A 240 22.94 -0.86 12.30
CA VAL A 240 22.32 -0.05 13.36
C VAL A 240 23.17 -0.19 14.61
N HIS A 241 23.75 0.92 15.07
CA HIS A 241 24.54 1.07 16.29
C HIS A 241 23.73 1.76 17.38
N ASP A 242 24.27 1.82 18.59
CA ASP A 242 23.58 2.48 19.72
C ASP A 242 23.37 3.98 19.47
N ASP A 243 24.28 4.63 18.76
CA ASP A 243 24.31 6.08 18.48
C ASP A 243 23.80 6.45 17.08
N LEU A 244 24.09 5.66 16.06
CA LEU A 244 23.80 5.94 14.66
C LEU A 244 23.36 4.70 13.88
N ALA A 245 22.74 4.92 12.72
CA ALA A 245 22.61 3.95 11.66
C ALA A 245 23.55 4.32 10.51
N VAL A 246 24.24 3.35 9.94
CA VAL A 246 25.15 3.53 8.79
C VAL A 246 24.59 2.76 7.60
N LEU A 247 24.23 3.48 6.53
CA LEU A 247 23.72 2.93 5.30
C LEU A 247 24.86 2.73 4.32
N LYS A 248 25.02 1.49 3.83
CA LYS A 248 25.92 1.18 2.74
C LYS A 248 25.16 1.15 1.42
N LEU A 249 25.63 1.90 0.44
CA LEU A 249 25.03 2.02 -0.88
C LEU A 249 25.70 1.04 -1.88
N SER A 250 25.08 0.90 -3.05
CA SER A 250 25.53 -0.02 -4.11
C SER A 250 26.89 0.31 -4.72
N ASP A 251 27.30 1.57 -4.65
CA ASP A 251 28.61 2.06 -5.10
C ASP A 251 29.70 1.96 -4.03
N GLY A 252 29.33 1.54 -2.82
CA GLY A 252 30.23 1.38 -1.68
C GLY A 252 30.25 2.57 -0.73
N ASP A 253 29.60 3.69 -1.06
CA ASP A 253 29.45 4.84 -0.16
C ASP A 253 28.74 4.44 1.14
N CYS A 254 29.16 5.02 2.25
CA CYS A 254 28.58 4.86 3.55
C CYS A 254 28.03 6.20 4.05
N LEU A 255 26.74 6.24 4.40
CA LEU A 255 26.05 7.43 4.87
C LEU A 255 25.58 7.22 6.32
N PRO A 256 26.12 7.98 7.29
CA PRO A 256 25.66 7.92 8.68
C PRO A 256 24.43 8.79 8.91
N CYS A 257 23.48 8.30 9.71
CA CYS A 257 22.31 9.07 10.13
C CYS A 257 21.81 8.65 11.50
N ARG A 258 20.96 9.50 12.10
CA ARG A 258 20.30 9.19 13.37
C ARG A 258 19.07 8.31 13.16
N LEU A 259 18.30 8.53 12.07
CA LEU A 259 17.10 7.78 11.73
C LEU A 259 17.06 7.45 10.24
N VAL A 260 16.71 6.21 9.92
CA VAL A 260 16.36 5.76 8.56
C VAL A 260 14.84 5.73 8.43
N VAL A 261 14.32 6.37 7.40
CA VAL A 261 12.91 6.29 7.00
C VAL A 261 12.79 5.44 5.73
N ASP A 262 12.17 4.28 5.86
CA ASP A 262 11.94 3.37 4.74
C ASP A 262 10.63 3.74 4.02
N ALA A 263 10.76 4.35 2.85
CA ALA A 263 9.69 4.71 1.92
C ALA A 263 9.77 3.92 0.60
N MET A 264 10.45 2.75 0.59
CA MET A 264 10.66 1.94 -0.63
C MET A 264 9.44 1.11 -1.05
N GLY A 265 8.30 1.31 -0.38
CA GLY A 265 7.03 0.70 -0.73
C GLY A 265 6.90 -0.78 -0.36
N ASN A 266 5.92 -1.45 -0.95
CA ASN A 266 5.54 -2.83 -0.63
C ASN A 266 6.66 -3.87 -0.85
N PHE A 267 7.64 -3.55 -1.67
CA PHE A 267 8.76 -4.44 -2.01
C PHE A 267 10.07 -4.05 -1.34
N SER A 268 10.00 -3.22 -0.29
CA SER A 268 11.17 -2.87 0.52
C SER A 268 11.89 -4.13 1.02
N PRO A 269 13.22 -4.20 0.86
CA PRO A 269 13.99 -5.31 1.39
C PRO A 269 13.99 -5.34 2.92
N ILE A 270 13.85 -4.18 3.58
CA ILE A 270 13.71 -4.08 5.05
C ILE A 270 12.38 -4.70 5.47
N VAL A 271 11.28 -4.36 4.80
CA VAL A 271 9.95 -4.95 5.07
C VAL A 271 9.98 -6.47 4.87
N ARG A 272 10.65 -6.94 3.82
CA ARG A 272 10.80 -8.37 3.56
C ARG A 272 11.56 -9.08 4.69
N GLN A 273 12.61 -8.47 5.24
CA GLN A 273 13.34 -8.99 6.39
C GLN A 273 12.45 -9.02 7.64
N ILE A 274 11.75 -7.93 7.97
CA ILE A 274 10.85 -7.85 9.13
C ILE A 274 9.76 -8.93 9.06
N ARG A 275 9.18 -9.13 7.89
CA ARG A 275 8.15 -10.15 7.67
C ARG A 275 8.69 -11.57 7.53
N SER A 276 10.01 -11.75 7.56
CA SER A 276 10.69 -13.07 7.45
C SER A 276 10.19 -13.89 6.26
N GLY A 277 9.92 -13.25 5.12
CA GLY A 277 9.37 -13.90 3.93
C GLY A 277 7.92 -14.37 4.05
N ARG A 278 7.18 -13.97 5.08
CA ARG A 278 5.75 -14.29 5.25
C ARG A 278 4.95 -13.82 4.03
N LYS A 279 4.10 -14.71 3.52
CA LYS A 279 3.17 -14.41 2.43
C LYS A 279 2.16 -13.34 2.84
N PRO A 280 1.70 -12.49 1.92
CA PRO A 280 0.58 -11.61 2.16
C PRO A 280 -0.71 -12.38 2.45
N ASP A 281 -1.61 -11.78 3.21
CA ASP A 281 -2.93 -12.34 3.52
C ASP A 281 -3.92 -12.14 2.36
N GLY A 282 -3.64 -11.22 1.44
CA GLY A 282 -4.39 -10.95 0.23
C GLY A 282 -3.54 -10.20 -0.80
N LEU A 283 -3.99 -10.20 -2.04
CA LEU A 283 -3.42 -9.42 -3.13
C LEU A 283 -4.53 -8.68 -3.87
N CYS A 284 -4.27 -7.45 -4.29
CA CYS A 284 -4.98 -6.84 -5.38
C CYS A 284 -4.09 -6.84 -6.63
N LEU A 285 -4.63 -7.34 -7.72
CA LEU A 285 -4.00 -7.32 -9.03
C LEU A 285 -4.74 -6.30 -9.87
N VAL A 286 -4.02 -5.34 -10.41
CA VAL A 286 -4.56 -4.23 -11.19
C VAL A 286 -3.94 -4.23 -12.57
N VAL A 287 -4.78 -4.09 -13.60
CA VAL A 287 -4.38 -3.85 -14.98
C VAL A 287 -5.24 -2.75 -15.57
N GLY A 288 -4.75 -2.06 -16.59
CA GLY A 288 -5.51 -1.00 -17.21
C GLY A 288 -4.77 -0.29 -18.33
N ALA A 289 -5.39 0.75 -18.85
CA ALA A 289 -4.78 1.62 -19.85
C ALA A 289 -5.28 3.05 -19.71
N CYS A 290 -4.46 4.00 -20.13
CA CYS A 290 -4.89 5.33 -20.51
C CYS A 290 -4.92 5.38 -22.03
N ALA A 291 -6.05 5.78 -22.61
CA ALA A 291 -6.24 5.87 -24.05
C ALA A 291 -6.98 7.15 -24.45
N ARG A 292 -6.74 7.59 -25.68
CA ARG A 292 -7.46 8.68 -26.36
C ARG A 292 -8.51 8.10 -27.28
N GLY A 293 -9.62 8.80 -27.45
CA GLY A 293 -10.71 8.43 -28.36
C GLY A 293 -12.05 8.25 -27.66
N PHE A 294 -12.17 8.67 -26.41
CA PHE A 294 -13.44 8.65 -25.68
C PHE A 294 -14.25 9.92 -25.96
N GLU A 295 -15.33 9.80 -26.74
CA GLU A 295 -16.21 10.92 -27.07
C GLU A 295 -17.00 11.41 -25.82
N ARG A 296 -17.36 10.49 -24.92
CA ARG A 296 -18.03 10.77 -23.65
C ARG A 296 -17.05 10.58 -22.50
N ASN A 297 -16.53 11.68 -21.98
CA ASN A 297 -15.48 11.67 -20.95
C ASN A 297 -15.80 12.63 -19.79
N THR A 298 -17.06 12.64 -19.33
CA THR A 298 -17.54 13.57 -18.29
C THR A 298 -17.91 12.88 -16.96
N THR A 299 -17.96 11.56 -16.96
CA THR A 299 -18.30 10.77 -15.77
C THR A 299 -17.13 9.91 -15.34
N SER A 300 -17.11 9.57 -14.05
CA SER A 300 -16.11 8.67 -13.48
C SER A 300 -16.78 7.55 -12.70
N ASP A 301 -16.12 6.41 -12.63
CA ASP A 301 -16.46 5.31 -11.77
C ASP A 301 -15.37 5.15 -10.71
N VAL A 302 -15.70 5.35 -9.45
CA VAL A 302 -14.78 4.97 -8.37
C VAL A 302 -14.74 3.45 -8.20
N ILE A 303 -15.85 2.79 -8.52
CA ILE A 303 -15.92 1.34 -8.67
C ILE A 303 -17.10 0.95 -9.57
N PHE A 304 -16.88 -0.02 -10.45
CA PHE A 304 -17.94 -0.75 -11.12
C PHE A 304 -17.72 -2.25 -10.92
N SER A 305 -18.70 -2.96 -10.41
CA SER A 305 -18.59 -4.38 -10.09
C SER A 305 -19.35 -5.24 -11.10
N SER A 306 -18.64 -6.21 -11.70
CA SER A 306 -19.27 -7.20 -12.60
C SER A 306 -20.19 -8.15 -11.85
N SER A 307 -21.24 -8.65 -12.51
CA SER A 307 -22.24 -9.52 -11.90
C SER A 307 -21.81 -10.99 -11.80
N SER A 308 -20.74 -11.39 -12.48
CA SER A 308 -20.32 -12.79 -12.56
C SER A 308 -18.81 -12.94 -12.42
N VAL A 309 -18.41 -14.09 -11.87
CA VAL A 309 -17.01 -14.51 -11.78
C VAL A 309 -16.52 -14.90 -13.17
N LYS A 310 -15.39 -14.34 -13.61
CA LYS A 310 -14.72 -14.67 -14.86
C LYS A 310 -13.58 -15.67 -14.62
N LYS A 311 -13.20 -16.41 -15.66
CA LYS A 311 -12.05 -17.30 -15.61
C LYS A 311 -10.81 -16.59 -16.11
N ALA A 312 -9.76 -16.53 -15.30
CA ALA A 312 -8.45 -16.01 -15.64
C ALA A 312 -7.39 -17.11 -15.37
N GLY A 313 -6.77 -17.63 -16.42
CA GLY A 313 -5.90 -18.80 -16.31
C GLY A 313 -6.63 -19.98 -15.66
N ASN A 314 -6.11 -20.45 -14.54
CA ASN A 314 -6.70 -21.53 -13.74
C ASN A 314 -7.57 -21.04 -12.57
N SER A 315 -7.74 -19.74 -12.41
CA SER A 315 -8.45 -19.11 -11.29
C SER A 315 -9.78 -18.48 -11.73
N GLY A 316 -10.80 -18.55 -10.86
CA GLY A 316 -11.97 -17.71 -10.98
C GLY A 316 -11.70 -16.37 -10.33
N VAL A 317 -12.07 -15.26 -10.97
CA VAL A 317 -11.86 -13.91 -10.45
C VAL A 317 -13.13 -13.08 -10.54
N GLN A 318 -13.41 -12.30 -9.51
CA GLN A 318 -14.37 -11.21 -9.56
C GLN A 318 -13.67 -9.99 -10.08
N LEU A 319 -14.21 -9.38 -11.12
CA LEU A 319 -13.64 -8.19 -11.73
C LEU A 319 -14.33 -6.92 -11.22
N PHE A 320 -13.51 -5.93 -10.95
CA PHE A 320 -13.92 -4.58 -10.59
C PHE A 320 -13.25 -3.60 -11.54
N TRP A 321 -13.92 -2.49 -11.81
CA TRP A 321 -13.45 -1.45 -12.70
C TRP A 321 -13.44 -0.11 -12.01
N GLU A 322 -12.50 0.72 -12.42
CA GLU A 322 -12.41 2.14 -12.13
C GLU A 322 -12.15 2.87 -13.43
N ALA A 323 -12.80 4.00 -13.65
CA ALA A 323 -12.60 4.78 -14.88
C ALA A 323 -12.81 6.26 -14.61
N PHE A 324 -11.93 7.11 -15.16
CA PHE A 324 -12.00 8.55 -14.97
C PHE A 324 -11.33 9.32 -16.11
N PRO A 325 -11.74 10.59 -16.35
CA PRO A 325 -11.08 11.48 -17.29
C PRO A 325 -9.60 11.67 -16.92
N ALA A 326 -8.71 11.54 -17.92
CA ALA A 326 -7.30 11.78 -17.73
C ALA A 326 -6.92 13.22 -18.08
N GLY A 327 -5.99 13.82 -17.33
CA GLY A 327 -5.54 15.19 -17.54
C GLY A 327 -4.71 15.42 -18.79
N SER A 328 -4.36 14.37 -19.54
CA SER A 328 -3.59 14.46 -20.79
C SER A 328 -4.39 14.96 -22.00
N GLY A 329 -5.71 15.02 -21.89
CA GLY A 329 -6.57 15.59 -22.94
C GLY A 329 -8.06 15.34 -22.72
N PRO A 330 -8.95 16.11 -23.38
CA PRO A 330 -10.39 16.04 -23.14
C PRO A 330 -11.03 14.72 -23.60
N ALA A 331 -10.38 14.00 -24.53
CA ALA A 331 -10.81 12.68 -25.00
C ALA A 331 -9.95 11.55 -24.40
N ASP A 332 -9.09 11.84 -23.44
CA ASP A 332 -8.21 10.87 -22.79
C ASP A 332 -8.90 10.35 -21.52
N ARG A 333 -8.94 9.04 -21.37
CA ARG A 333 -9.56 8.37 -20.23
C ARG A 333 -8.66 7.26 -19.71
N THR A 334 -8.56 7.16 -18.40
CA THR A 334 -7.94 6.04 -17.74
C THR A 334 -8.99 5.05 -17.30
N THR A 335 -8.75 3.77 -17.57
CA THR A 335 -9.58 2.66 -17.09
C THR A 335 -8.72 1.64 -16.39
N TYR A 336 -9.13 1.20 -15.23
CA TYR A 336 -8.53 0.10 -14.47
C TYR A 336 -9.49 -1.07 -14.39
N MET A 337 -8.97 -2.27 -14.51
CA MET A 337 -9.62 -3.50 -14.10
C MET A 337 -8.80 -4.15 -12.99
N PHE A 338 -9.44 -4.50 -11.90
CA PHE A 338 -8.74 -5.09 -10.77
C PHE A 338 -9.51 -6.26 -10.17
N THR A 339 -8.80 -7.09 -9.43
CA THR A 339 -9.36 -8.24 -8.71
C THR A 339 -8.62 -8.47 -7.41
N TYR A 340 -9.38 -8.91 -6.40
CA TYR A 340 -8.81 -9.36 -5.13
C TYR A 340 -8.67 -10.86 -5.12
N VAL A 341 -7.49 -11.35 -4.77
CA VAL A 341 -7.19 -12.77 -4.72
C VAL A 341 -6.57 -13.19 -3.39
N ASP A 342 -6.83 -14.43 -3.02
CA ASP A 342 -6.17 -15.09 -1.91
C ASP A 342 -4.96 -15.88 -2.45
N PRO A 343 -3.72 -15.45 -2.11
CA PRO A 343 -2.53 -16.11 -2.64
C PRO A 343 -2.38 -17.58 -2.23
N GLN A 344 -3.20 -18.08 -1.31
CA GLN A 344 -3.21 -19.49 -0.92
C GLN A 344 -3.86 -20.40 -1.97
N PHE A 345 -4.77 -19.85 -2.80
CA PHE A 345 -5.54 -20.64 -3.79
C PHE A 345 -5.06 -20.47 -5.23
N GLY A 346 -3.95 -19.77 -5.42
CA GLY A 346 -3.46 -19.41 -6.75
C GLY A 346 -4.10 -18.11 -7.26
N PHE A 347 -3.48 -17.52 -8.26
CA PHE A 347 -3.91 -16.26 -8.84
C PHE A 347 -3.47 -16.18 -10.31
N PRO A 348 -4.17 -15.38 -11.15
CA PRO A 348 -3.80 -15.18 -12.54
C PRO A 348 -2.54 -14.31 -12.65
N LYS A 349 -1.85 -14.43 -13.77
CA LYS A 349 -0.80 -13.48 -14.15
C LYS A 349 -1.41 -12.15 -14.59
N LEU A 350 -0.67 -11.08 -14.44
CA LEU A 350 -1.09 -9.76 -14.94
C LEU A 350 -1.31 -9.76 -16.45
N GLU A 351 -0.49 -10.50 -17.21
CA GLU A 351 -0.69 -10.63 -18.65
C GLU A 351 -2.02 -11.33 -18.98
N GLU A 352 -2.40 -12.38 -18.25
CA GLU A 352 -3.70 -13.06 -18.43
C GLU A 352 -4.88 -12.12 -18.11
N LEU A 353 -4.71 -11.25 -17.12
CA LEU A 353 -5.71 -10.21 -16.81
C LEU A 353 -5.76 -9.14 -17.90
N LEU A 354 -4.61 -8.72 -18.47
CA LEU A 354 -4.60 -7.77 -19.58
C LEU A 354 -5.30 -8.30 -20.83
N GLU A 355 -5.14 -9.60 -21.17
CA GLU A 355 -5.88 -10.20 -22.28
C GLU A 355 -7.40 -10.11 -22.04
N ILE A 356 -7.87 -10.38 -20.82
CA ILE A 356 -9.29 -10.23 -20.43
C ILE A 356 -9.71 -8.75 -20.46
N TYR A 357 -8.85 -7.85 -20.02
CA TYR A 357 -9.10 -6.42 -20.06
C TYR A 357 -9.37 -5.90 -21.48
N TRP A 358 -8.56 -6.33 -22.47
CA TRP A 358 -8.75 -5.94 -23.86
C TRP A 358 -10.06 -6.46 -24.48
N ASP A 359 -10.57 -7.57 -23.96
CA ASP A 359 -11.87 -8.12 -24.40
C ASP A 359 -13.06 -7.40 -23.75
N LEU A 360 -12.96 -7.02 -22.47
CA LEU A 360 -14.10 -6.51 -21.70
C LEU A 360 -14.17 -4.97 -21.60
N MET A 361 -13.04 -4.28 -21.71
CA MET A 361 -13.01 -2.80 -21.60
C MET A 361 -13.86 -2.11 -22.67
N PRO A 362 -13.86 -2.55 -23.94
CA PRO A 362 -14.72 -1.98 -24.95
C PRO A 362 -16.20 -2.03 -24.61
N GLU A 363 -16.68 -3.17 -24.08
CA GLU A 363 -18.07 -3.32 -23.62
C GLU A 363 -18.37 -2.42 -22.41
N TYR A 364 -17.45 -2.38 -21.44
CA TYR A 364 -17.59 -1.57 -20.23
C TYR A 364 -17.69 -0.07 -20.52
N GLN A 365 -16.94 0.42 -21.51
CA GLN A 365 -16.86 1.85 -21.85
C GLN A 365 -17.66 2.25 -23.10
N ASP A 366 -18.38 1.33 -23.75
CA ASP A 366 -19.13 1.54 -24.99
C ASP A 366 -18.25 2.14 -26.11
N VAL A 367 -17.09 1.50 -26.36
CA VAL A 367 -16.09 1.91 -27.36
C VAL A 367 -15.60 0.70 -28.16
N THR A 368 -14.87 0.98 -29.24
CA THR A 368 -14.18 -0.05 -30.04
C THR A 368 -12.68 0.06 -29.82
N LEU A 369 -12.01 -1.04 -29.50
CA LEU A 369 -10.57 -1.02 -29.18
C LEU A 369 -9.70 -0.45 -30.31
N GLU A 370 -10.08 -0.73 -31.57
CA GLU A 370 -9.39 -0.28 -32.76
C GLU A 370 -9.46 1.23 -32.99
N THR A 371 -10.46 1.91 -32.41
CA THR A 371 -10.60 3.37 -32.48
C THR A 371 -9.82 4.11 -31.43
N LEU A 372 -9.29 3.39 -30.45
CA LEU A 372 -8.55 3.97 -29.34
C LEU A 372 -7.05 4.06 -29.64
N ASP A 373 -6.47 5.22 -29.36
CA ASP A 373 -5.03 5.42 -29.30
C ASP A 373 -4.53 5.15 -27.86
N ILE A 374 -4.00 3.95 -27.63
CA ILE A 374 -3.51 3.53 -26.32
C ILE A 374 -2.23 4.30 -26.01
N ARG A 375 -2.29 5.15 -25.00
CA ARG A 375 -1.17 5.99 -24.56
C ARG A 375 -0.24 5.29 -23.58
N ARG A 376 -0.82 4.52 -22.66
CA ARG A 376 -0.10 3.79 -21.61
C ARG A 376 -0.84 2.52 -21.24
N VAL A 377 -0.11 1.45 -20.98
CA VAL A 377 -0.63 0.23 -20.32
C VAL A 377 -0.18 0.26 -18.86
N ILE A 378 -1.11 0.02 -17.96
CA ILE A 378 -0.93 0.18 -16.51
C ILE A 378 -1.10 -1.18 -15.86
N PHE A 379 -0.23 -1.49 -14.90
CA PHE A 379 -0.33 -2.73 -14.14
C PHE A 379 0.33 -2.59 -12.76
N GLY A 380 -0.19 -3.31 -11.80
CA GLY A 380 0.30 -3.25 -10.43
C GLY A 380 -0.13 -4.45 -9.59
N ILE A 381 0.60 -4.65 -8.50
CA ILE A 381 0.32 -5.68 -7.49
C ILE A 381 0.42 -5.03 -6.12
N PHE A 382 -0.64 -5.16 -5.34
CA PHE A 382 -0.73 -4.58 -4.01
C PHE A 382 -0.95 -5.70 -2.98
N PRO A 383 0.14 -6.15 -2.30
CA PRO A 383 0.03 -7.11 -1.22
C PRO A 383 -0.59 -6.45 0.02
N THR A 384 -1.45 -7.18 0.69
CA THR A 384 -2.08 -6.74 1.93
C THR A 384 -1.83 -7.72 3.06
N HIS A 385 -1.71 -7.15 4.25
CA HIS A 385 -1.51 -7.91 5.47
C HIS A 385 -2.52 -7.43 6.51
N ARG A 386 -3.19 -8.36 7.18
CA ARG A 386 -4.19 -8.05 8.22
C ARG A 386 -3.62 -7.39 9.47
N ASP A 387 -2.31 -7.51 9.69
CA ASP A 387 -1.56 -6.94 10.80
C ASP A 387 -0.90 -5.59 10.44
N SER A 388 -1.53 -4.82 9.58
CA SER A 388 -1.10 -3.46 9.22
C SER A 388 -1.62 -2.42 10.21
N PRO A 389 -0.89 -1.30 10.42
CA PRO A 389 0.45 -1.01 9.89
C PRO A 389 1.54 -1.90 10.50
N LEU A 390 2.65 -2.05 9.77
CA LEU A 390 3.83 -2.79 10.21
C LEU A 390 4.54 -1.99 11.32
N PRO A 391 4.63 -2.53 12.56
CA PRO A 391 5.34 -1.83 13.62
C PRO A 391 6.86 -1.84 13.37
N ALA A 392 7.56 -0.78 13.79
CA ALA A 392 9.01 -0.72 13.74
C ALA A 392 9.61 -1.93 14.48
N ALA A 393 10.56 -2.61 13.84
CA ALA A 393 11.19 -3.83 14.37
C ALA A 393 12.65 -3.62 14.79
N PHE A 394 13.28 -2.56 14.30
CA PHE A 394 14.67 -2.20 14.59
C PHE A 394 14.73 -0.82 15.20
N ASP A 395 15.75 -0.58 16.02
CA ASP A 395 16.08 0.76 16.46
C ASP A 395 16.47 1.60 15.24
N ARG A 396 16.24 2.90 15.29
CA ARG A 396 16.62 3.86 14.23
C ARG A 396 16.09 3.57 12.83
N ILE A 397 15.03 2.74 12.68
CA ILE A 397 14.41 2.45 11.38
C ILE A 397 12.88 2.51 11.50
N LEU A 398 12.26 3.36 10.67
CA LEU A 398 10.81 3.55 10.60
C LEU A 398 10.31 3.36 9.17
N GLN A 399 9.30 2.53 8.96
CA GLN A 399 8.59 2.38 7.69
C GLN A 399 7.51 3.46 7.55
N VAL A 400 7.35 4.03 6.33
CA VAL A 400 6.29 4.99 6.01
C VAL A 400 5.61 4.64 4.68
N GLY A 401 4.42 5.17 4.45
CA GLY A 401 3.64 4.90 3.25
C GLY A 401 3.39 3.41 3.05
N ASP A 402 3.49 2.93 1.82
CA ASP A 402 3.25 1.52 1.46
C ASP A 402 4.20 0.54 2.17
N ALA A 403 5.41 0.96 2.52
CA ALA A 403 6.34 0.14 3.30
C ALA A 403 5.81 -0.16 4.71
N SER A 404 5.04 0.73 5.30
CA SER A 404 4.36 0.49 6.58
C SER A 404 3.05 -0.29 6.45
N GLY A 405 2.51 -0.41 5.23
CA GLY A 405 1.20 -1.00 5.01
C GLY A 405 0.05 -0.17 5.56
N ILE A 406 0.20 1.15 5.57
CA ILE A 406 -0.82 2.09 6.09
C ILE A 406 -1.98 2.29 5.11
N GLN A 407 -1.82 1.90 3.85
CA GLN A 407 -2.87 2.01 2.85
C GLN A 407 -4.06 1.11 3.16
N SER A 408 -5.24 1.57 2.76
CA SER A 408 -6.45 0.76 2.84
C SER A 408 -6.32 -0.51 1.99
N PRO A 409 -6.68 -1.69 2.51
CA PRO A 409 -6.67 -2.93 1.74
C PRO A 409 -7.75 -2.98 0.65
N VAL A 410 -8.64 -1.99 0.58
CA VAL A 410 -9.74 -1.91 -0.39
C VAL A 410 -9.44 -0.89 -1.49
N SER A 411 -9.00 0.32 -1.14
CA SER A 411 -8.76 1.39 -2.13
C SER A 411 -7.34 1.45 -2.67
N PHE A 412 -6.34 0.87 -1.98
CA PHE A 412 -4.91 0.90 -2.33
C PHE A 412 -4.34 2.29 -2.63
N GLY A 413 -4.98 3.33 -2.16
CA GLY A 413 -4.58 4.73 -2.32
C GLY A 413 -3.35 5.07 -1.48
N GLY A 414 -2.16 4.59 -1.87
CA GLY A 414 -0.92 4.82 -1.11
C GLY A 414 -0.59 6.29 -0.93
N PHE A 415 -0.85 7.12 -1.94
CA PHE A 415 -0.62 8.56 -1.86
C PHE A 415 -1.61 9.23 -0.89
N GLY A 416 -2.92 9.03 -1.04
CA GLY A 416 -3.93 9.59 -0.13
C GLY A 416 -3.74 9.12 1.32
N SER A 417 -3.38 7.85 1.51
CA SER A 417 -3.04 7.35 2.86
C SER A 417 -1.80 8.03 3.44
N LEU A 418 -0.77 8.30 2.63
CA LEU A 418 0.41 9.01 3.10
C LEU A 418 0.09 10.47 3.46
N THR A 419 -0.63 11.19 2.59
CA THR A 419 -1.01 12.59 2.84
C THR A 419 -1.84 12.74 4.10
N ARG A 420 -2.87 11.89 4.28
CA ARG A 420 -3.69 11.83 5.49
C ARG A 420 -2.86 11.69 6.78
N HIS A 421 -1.76 10.97 6.71
CA HIS A 421 -0.89 10.73 7.86
C HIS A 421 0.35 11.62 7.91
N LEU A 422 0.56 12.50 6.93
CA LEU A 422 1.80 13.27 6.77
C LEU A 422 2.05 14.19 7.95
N GLY A 423 1.03 14.91 8.41
CA GLY A 423 1.12 15.82 9.55
C GLY A 423 1.57 15.11 10.83
N ARG A 424 0.87 14.02 11.22
CA ARG A 424 1.23 13.27 12.43
C ARG A 424 2.59 12.58 12.31
N LEU A 425 2.94 12.04 11.13
CA LEU A 425 4.23 11.37 10.91
C LEU A 425 5.38 12.37 10.97
N SER A 426 5.29 13.49 10.26
CA SER A 426 6.35 14.51 10.26
C SER A 426 6.56 15.12 11.65
N ASN A 427 5.48 15.41 12.40
CA ASN A 427 5.58 15.89 13.78
C ASN A 427 6.18 14.83 14.71
N GLY A 428 5.71 13.59 14.61
CA GLY A 428 6.18 12.50 15.46
C GLY A 428 7.62 12.09 15.18
N ILE A 429 8.06 12.09 13.92
CA ILE A 429 9.46 11.85 13.55
C ILE A 429 10.33 12.98 14.08
N TYR A 430 9.90 14.24 13.90
CA TYR A 430 10.63 15.40 14.43
C TYR A 430 10.80 15.31 15.95
N GLU A 431 9.72 15.01 16.69
CA GLU A 431 9.78 14.83 18.15
C GLU A 431 10.69 13.66 18.56
N ALA A 432 10.64 12.54 17.82
CA ALA A 432 11.48 11.38 18.09
C ALA A 432 12.96 11.68 17.88
N VAL A 433 13.31 12.34 16.77
CA VAL A 433 14.71 12.74 16.47
C VAL A 433 15.19 13.79 17.47
N SER A 434 14.39 14.81 17.76
CA SER A 434 14.78 15.88 18.70
C SER A 434 14.96 15.39 20.13
N GLY A 435 14.16 14.40 20.56
CA GLY A 435 14.23 13.83 21.90
C GLY A 435 15.11 12.58 22.02
N ASP A 436 15.70 12.15 20.91
CA ASP A 436 16.45 10.89 20.80
C ASP A 436 15.65 9.64 21.24
N PHE A 437 14.35 9.62 20.87
CA PHE A 437 13.44 8.49 21.12
C PHE A 437 13.44 7.55 19.91
N LEU A 438 14.62 7.02 19.56
CA LEU A 438 14.88 6.28 18.33
C LEU A 438 14.97 4.76 18.55
N ASP A 439 14.67 4.30 19.73
CA ASP A 439 14.50 2.86 20.01
C ASP A 439 13.25 2.30 19.30
N ALA A 440 13.27 1.00 18.97
CA ALA A 440 12.19 0.33 18.26
C ALA A 440 10.83 0.47 18.97
N TYR A 441 10.80 0.52 20.29
CA TYR A 441 9.55 0.72 21.03
C TYR A 441 8.96 2.12 20.79
N SER A 442 9.79 3.16 20.86
CA SER A 442 9.36 4.54 20.63
C SER A 442 8.91 4.76 19.18
N LEU A 443 9.65 4.20 18.20
CA LEU A 443 9.31 4.28 16.78
C LEU A 443 8.05 3.47 16.43
N ARG A 444 7.79 2.36 17.11
CA ARG A 444 6.56 1.58 16.94
C ARG A 444 5.30 2.38 17.20
N LEU A 445 5.37 3.38 18.07
CA LEU A 445 4.23 4.26 18.37
C LEU A 445 3.84 5.17 17.20
N LEU A 446 4.73 5.36 16.22
CA LEU A 446 4.42 6.09 14.98
C LEU A 446 3.65 5.24 13.96
N ASN A 447 3.77 3.91 14.06
CA ASN A 447 2.98 2.95 13.29
C ASN A 447 2.12 2.08 14.24
N PRO A 448 1.16 2.70 14.97
CA PRO A 448 0.35 2.00 15.93
C PRO A 448 -0.64 1.06 15.23
N TYR A 449 -1.14 0.08 15.98
CA TYR A 449 -2.27 -0.72 15.53
C TYR A 449 -3.48 0.17 15.19
N MET A 450 -4.06 -0.05 13.99
CA MET A 450 -5.21 0.71 13.47
C MET A 450 -6.39 -0.24 13.21
N PRO A 451 -7.36 -0.34 14.13
CA PRO A 451 -8.48 -1.26 13.98
C PRO A 451 -9.34 -0.98 12.75
N ASN A 452 -9.43 0.26 12.26
CA ASN A 452 -10.13 0.59 11.02
C ASN A 452 -9.50 -0.08 9.79
N LEU A 453 -8.16 -0.15 9.69
CA LEU A 453 -7.47 -0.86 8.60
C LEU A 453 -7.67 -2.37 8.71
N SER A 454 -7.54 -2.93 9.92
CA SER A 454 -7.77 -4.35 10.16
C SER A 454 -9.23 -4.75 9.91
N ALA A 455 -10.18 -3.86 10.21
CA ALA A 455 -11.60 -4.08 9.90
C ALA A 455 -11.87 -4.05 8.39
N SER A 456 -11.21 -3.15 7.64
CA SER A 456 -11.38 -3.07 6.19
C SER A 456 -10.83 -4.28 5.44
N TRP A 457 -9.87 -5.02 6.01
CA TRP A 457 -9.36 -6.26 5.42
C TRP A 457 -10.46 -7.33 5.21
N LEU A 458 -11.50 -7.36 6.06
CA LEU A 458 -12.64 -8.27 5.86
C LEU A 458 -13.36 -8.01 4.54
N PHE A 459 -13.50 -6.75 4.13
CA PHE A 459 -14.14 -6.39 2.86
C PHE A 459 -13.32 -6.92 1.69
N GLN A 460 -12.02 -6.70 1.68
CA GLN A 460 -11.14 -7.29 0.67
C GLN A 460 -11.29 -8.83 0.63
N ARG A 461 -11.35 -9.46 1.79
CA ARG A 461 -11.53 -10.90 1.91
C ARG A 461 -12.87 -11.38 1.34
N ALA A 462 -13.94 -10.62 1.57
CA ALA A 462 -15.27 -10.90 1.04
C ALA A 462 -15.36 -10.71 -0.48
N MET A 463 -14.56 -9.80 -1.04
CA MET A 463 -14.46 -9.52 -2.48
C MET A 463 -13.58 -10.53 -3.24
N SER A 464 -12.80 -11.35 -2.53
CA SER A 464 -11.93 -12.37 -3.14
C SER A 464 -12.72 -13.63 -3.47
N THR A 465 -12.56 -14.16 -4.67
CA THR A 465 -13.15 -15.45 -5.04
C THR A 465 -12.40 -16.63 -4.42
N ARG A 466 -13.12 -17.70 -4.12
CA ARG A 466 -12.55 -18.95 -3.61
C ARG A 466 -13.03 -20.14 -4.45
N PRO A 467 -12.15 -21.03 -4.92
CA PRO A 467 -12.52 -22.15 -5.80
C PRO A 467 -13.51 -23.15 -5.23
N GLN A 468 -13.63 -23.21 -3.89
CA GLN A 468 -14.40 -24.26 -3.19
C GLN A 468 -15.70 -23.75 -2.54
N THR A 469 -16.04 -22.48 -2.71
CA THR A 469 -17.27 -21.95 -2.11
C THR A 469 -18.44 -22.10 -3.08
N ASN A 470 -19.45 -22.85 -2.65
CA ASN A 470 -20.71 -23.00 -3.38
C ASN A 470 -21.59 -21.74 -3.14
N VAL A 471 -21.08 -20.58 -3.53
CA VAL A 471 -21.72 -19.28 -3.40
C VAL A 471 -22.18 -18.83 -4.78
N SER A 472 -23.31 -18.12 -4.87
CA SER A 472 -23.80 -17.58 -6.13
C SER A 472 -22.72 -16.74 -6.82
N PRO A 473 -22.54 -16.88 -8.15
CA PRO A 473 -21.61 -16.03 -8.90
C PRO A 473 -21.89 -14.52 -8.76
N THR A 474 -23.12 -14.16 -8.44
CA THR A 474 -23.55 -12.75 -8.26
C THR A 474 -23.39 -12.24 -6.83
N PHE A 475 -22.98 -13.11 -5.89
CA PHE A 475 -22.97 -12.81 -4.46
C PHE A 475 -22.13 -11.59 -4.10
N ILE A 476 -20.91 -11.48 -4.67
CA ILE A 476 -20.00 -10.37 -4.35
C ILE A 476 -20.61 -9.04 -4.81
N ASN A 477 -21.17 -9.01 -6.02
CA ASN A 477 -21.85 -7.83 -6.55
C ASN A 477 -23.05 -7.40 -5.69
N GLU A 478 -23.85 -8.37 -5.21
CA GLU A 478 -24.98 -8.10 -4.31
C GLU A 478 -24.54 -7.60 -2.94
N LEU A 479 -23.47 -8.15 -2.40
CA LEU A 479 -22.91 -7.73 -1.13
C LEU A 479 -22.37 -6.29 -1.21
N LEU A 480 -21.67 -5.95 -2.27
CA LEU A 480 -21.13 -4.62 -2.48
C LEU A 480 -22.23 -3.58 -2.66
N TYR A 481 -23.23 -3.85 -3.48
CA TYR A 481 -24.36 -2.95 -3.63
C TYR A 481 -25.03 -2.60 -2.29
N ALA A 482 -25.19 -3.60 -1.39
CA ALA A 482 -25.73 -3.37 -0.06
C ALA A 482 -24.79 -2.54 0.83
N ASN A 483 -23.47 -2.74 0.70
CA ASN A 483 -22.50 -2.07 1.53
C ASN A 483 -22.24 -0.61 1.09
N PHE A 484 -22.18 -0.35 -0.21
CA PHE A 484 -21.85 0.99 -0.72
C PHE A 484 -22.92 2.05 -0.44
N GLN A 485 -24.15 1.64 -0.08
CA GLN A 485 -25.21 2.57 0.36
C GLN A 485 -24.88 3.33 1.66
N SER A 486 -23.83 2.97 2.38
CA SER A 486 -23.43 3.58 3.65
C SER A 486 -21.92 3.69 3.84
N MET A 487 -21.11 3.46 2.80
CA MET A 487 -19.64 3.56 2.90
C MET A 487 -19.16 5.00 2.88
N GLN A 488 -18.15 5.22 3.70
CA GLN A 488 -17.25 6.37 3.64
C GLN A 488 -15.84 5.86 3.26
N ASP A 489 -14.99 6.75 2.80
CA ASP A 489 -13.61 6.46 2.35
C ASP A 489 -12.76 5.77 3.45
N VAL A 490 -12.98 6.14 4.70
CA VAL A 490 -12.33 5.55 5.88
C VAL A 490 -13.35 4.87 6.78
N ILE A 491 -13.13 3.60 7.12
CA ILE A 491 -14.04 2.86 7.99
C ILE A 491 -14.08 3.46 9.38
N GLN A 492 -15.30 3.81 9.82
CA GLN A 492 -15.63 4.28 11.16
C GLN A 492 -16.63 3.35 11.82
N PHE A 493 -16.67 3.33 13.17
CA PHE A 493 -17.52 2.41 13.93
C PHE A 493 -19.02 2.61 13.65
N GLY A 494 -19.52 3.86 13.72
CA GLY A 494 -20.94 4.15 13.51
C GLY A 494 -21.47 3.73 12.13
N PRO A 495 -20.87 4.21 11.02
CA PRO A 495 -21.20 3.76 9.68
C PRO A 495 -21.10 2.25 9.48
N LEU A 496 -20.09 1.61 10.05
CA LEU A 496 -19.92 0.15 9.95
C LEU A 496 -21.06 -0.60 10.66
N VAL A 497 -21.45 -0.18 11.87
CA VAL A 497 -22.61 -0.74 12.60
C VAL A 497 -23.89 -0.57 11.79
N LYS A 498 -24.10 0.62 11.21
CA LYS A 498 -25.27 0.90 10.35
C LYS A 498 -25.28 -0.03 9.14
N THR A 499 -24.15 -0.19 8.46
CA THR A 499 -24.01 -1.09 7.29
C THR A 499 -24.33 -2.54 7.66
N LEU A 500 -23.73 -3.05 8.73
CA LEU A 500 -23.99 -4.42 9.21
C LEU A 500 -25.45 -4.61 9.59
N GLY A 501 -26.07 -3.64 10.28
CA GLY A 501 -27.49 -3.65 10.63
C GLY A 501 -28.38 -3.67 9.39
N LEU A 502 -28.10 -2.84 8.39
CA LEU A 502 -28.85 -2.83 7.13
C LEU A 502 -28.76 -4.16 6.39
N VAL A 503 -27.58 -4.77 6.29
CA VAL A 503 -27.38 -6.09 5.66
C VAL A 503 -28.16 -7.16 6.41
N MET A 504 -28.08 -7.19 7.74
CA MET A 504 -28.77 -8.17 8.58
C MET A 504 -30.30 -8.08 8.48
N LEU A 505 -30.84 -6.85 8.45
CA LEU A 505 -32.28 -6.61 8.44
C LEU A 505 -32.88 -6.70 7.02
N SER A 506 -32.20 -6.13 6.03
CA SER A 506 -32.74 -6.02 4.67
C SER A 506 -32.46 -7.26 3.82
N ARG A 507 -31.38 -8.00 4.11
CA ARG A 507 -30.94 -9.14 3.31
C ARG A 507 -30.41 -10.31 4.13
N PRO A 508 -31.18 -10.85 5.10
CA PRO A 508 -30.71 -11.93 5.98
C PRO A 508 -30.29 -13.20 5.21
N GLN A 509 -30.85 -13.41 4.01
CA GLN A 509 -30.51 -14.54 3.13
C GLN A 509 -29.07 -14.53 2.64
N ILE A 510 -28.36 -13.38 2.69
CA ILE A 510 -26.96 -13.26 2.27
C ILE A 510 -26.00 -13.77 3.38
N LEU A 511 -26.41 -13.73 4.65
CA LEU A 511 -25.55 -14.09 5.78
C LEU A 511 -24.91 -15.48 5.66
N PRO A 512 -25.62 -16.56 5.32
CA PRO A 512 -25.00 -17.87 5.14
C PRO A 512 -23.90 -17.89 4.05
N SER A 513 -24.09 -17.08 3.00
CA SER A 513 -23.10 -16.93 1.91
C SER A 513 -21.87 -16.17 2.38
N ILE A 514 -22.01 -15.12 3.22
CA ILE A 514 -20.90 -14.42 3.86
C ILE A 514 -20.07 -15.40 4.69
N PHE A 515 -20.72 -16.20 5.55
CA PHE A 515 -20.03 -17.20 6.39
C PHE A 515 -19.27 -18.25 5.55
N LYS A 516 -19.84 -18.69 4.43
CA LYS A 516 -19.19 -19.63 3.51
C LYS A 516 -18.00 -18.97 2.79
N GLN A 517 -18.17 -17.74 2.30
CA GLN A 517 -17.17 -17.01 1.52
C GLN A 517 -15.98 -16.62 2.39
N VAL A 518 -16.23 -16.04 3.56
CA VAL A 518 -15.19 -15.51 4.45
C VAL A 518 -14.62 -16.60 5.35
N GLY A 519 -15.46 -17.46 5.90
CA GLY A 519 -15.11 -18.48 6.88
C GLY A 519 -15.27 -18.02 8.32
N LEU A 520 -15.85 -18.88 9.17
CA LEU A 520 -16.18 -18.58 10.56
C LEU A 520 -14.96 -18.12 11.38
N GLY A 521 -13.82 -18.77 11.24
CA GLY A 521 -12.58 -18.41 11.96
C GLY A 521 -12.08 -17.01 11.62
N VAL A 522 -12.24 -16.55 10.37
CA VAL A 522 -11.89 -15.21 9.95
C VAL A 522 -12.85 -14.19 10.54
N ILE A 523 -14.15 -14.48 10.57
CA ILE A 523 -15.17 -13.61 11.16
C ILE A 523 -14.96 -13.46 12.68
N LEU A 524 -14.63 -14.53 13.37
CA LEU A 524 -14.32 -14.48 14.81
C LEU A 524 -13.05 -13.64 15.10
N ASN A 525 -12.02 -13.78 14.29
CA ASN A 525 -10.84 -12.93 14.39
C ASN A 525 -11.18 -11.46 14.11
N TRP A 526 -11.95 -11.20 13.05
CA TRP A 526 -12.40 -9.87 12.69
C TRP A 526 -13.26 -9.21 13.77
N SER A 527 -14.08 -9.98 14.50
CA SER A 527 -14.88 -9.46 15.61
C SER A 527 -14.03 -8.76 16.66
N GLY A 528 -12.80 -9.23 16.90
CA GLY A 528 -11.84 -8.56 17.76
C GLY A 528 -11.48 -7.15 17.25
N HIS A 529 -11.22 -7.02 15.95
CA HIS A 529 -10.92 -5.71 15.33
C HIS A 529 -12.13 -4.77 15.36
N PHE A 530 -13.33 -5.30 15.16
CA PHE A 530 -14.58 -4.55 15.28
C PHE A 530 -14.79 -3.99 16.70
N VAL A 531 -14.58 -4.81 17.73
CA VAL A 531 -14.66 -4.36 19.12
C VAL A 531 -13.58 -3.30 19.41
N MET A 532 -12.36 -3.50 18.93
CA MET A 532 -11.29 -2.52 19.08
C MET A 532 -11.57 -1.19 18.36
N LEU A 533 -12.24 -1.23 17.21
CA LEU A 533 -12.68 -0.03 16.50
C LEU A 533 -13.69 0.78 17.36
N GLY A 534 -14.66 0.11 17.97
CA GLY A 534 -15.58 0.72 18.93
C GLY A 534 -14.89 1.28 20.17
N TYR A 535 -13.92 0.53 20.71
CA TYR A 535 -13.13 0.97 21.86
C TYR A 535 -12.26 2.21 21.54
N TYR A 536 -11.59 2.24 20.40
CA TYR A 536 -10.81 3.42 19.97
C TYR A 536 -11.72 4.63 19.71
N THR A 537 -12.91 4.40 19.15
CA THR A 537 -13.93 5.45 19.00
C THR A 537 -14.34 6.03 20.35
N PHE A 538 -14.56 5.17 21.35
CA PHE A 538 -14.85 5.60 22.71
C PHE A 538 -13.69 6.37 23.34
N LEU A 539 -12.48 5.85 23.27
CA LEU A 539 -11.28 6.51 23.82
C LEU A 539 -11.06 7.89 23.19
N SER A 540 -11.18 8.00 21.88
CA SER A 540 -10.96 9.27 21.17
C SER A 540 -12.04 10.31 21.47
N ASN A 541 -13.32 9.91 21.62
CA ASN A 541 -14.40 10.85 21.87
C ASN A 541 -14.52 11.28 23.33
N PHE A 542 -14.24 10.40 24.27
CA PHE A 542 -14.54 10.63 25.70
C PHE A 542 -13.29 10.73 26.59
N ILE A 543 -12.23 10.01 26.28
CA ILE A 543 -11.04 9.96 27.13
C ILE A 543 -9.99 10.98 26.64
N ASP A 544 -9.74 11.09 25.33
CA ASP A 544 -8.75 12.02 24.79
C ASP A 544 -8.99 13.46 25.25
N PRO A 545 -10.19 14.07 25.17
CA PRO A 545 -10.40 15.45 25.61
C PRO A 545 -10.06 15.68 27.10
N VAL A 546 -10.28 14.66 27.93
CA VAL A 546 -10.01 14.74 29.38
C VAL A 546 -8.52 14.58 29.69
N VAL A 547 -7.83 13.68 28.97
CA VAL A 547 -6.43 13.31 29.25
C VAL A 547 -5.45 14.28 28.58
N ARG A 548 -5.80 14.85 27.45
CA ARG A 548 -4.93 15.72 26.64
C ARG A 548 -4.30 16.89 27.42
N PRO A 549 -5.03 17.65 28.27
CA PRO A 549 -4.40 18.73 29.07
C PRO A 549 -3.34 18.22 30.03
N TRP A 550 -3.56 17.02 30.63
CA TRP A 550 -2.59 16.38 31.50
C TRP A 550 -1.35 15.92 30.74
N VAL A 551 -1.52 15.37 29.53
CA VAL A 551 -0.41 14.93 28.67
C VAL A 551 0.55 16.09 28.39
N GLU A 552 0.04 17.31 28.20
CA GLU A 552 0.89 18.48 27.95
C GLU A 552 1.83 18.83 29.13
N SER A 553 1.50 18.40 30.35
CA SER A 553 2.30 18.61 31.56
C SER A 553 3.36 17.52 31.82
N LEU A 554 3.40 16.47 31.00
CA LEU A 554 4.30 15.33 31.24
C LEU A 554 5.76 15.64 30.84
N PRO A 555 6.73 14.91 31.44
CA PRO A 555 8.12 14.91 30.95
C PRO A 555 8.22 14.51 29.48
N PRO A 556 9.26 15.00 28.75
CA PRO A 556 9.32 14.88 27.28
C PRO A 556 9.06 13.48 26.72
N ARG A 557 9.69 12.44 27.26
CA ARG A 557 9.51 11.05 26.79
C ARG A 557 8.08 10.54 27.02
N ASN A 558 7.52 10.79 28.20
CA ASN A 558 6.15 10.38 28.52
C ASN A 558 5.14 11.17 27.69
N LYS A 559 5.38 12.48 27.49
CA LYS A 559 4.57 13.33 26.64
C LYS A 559 4.56 12.82 25.20
N TYR A 560 5.72 12.48 24.64
CA TYR A 560 5.84 11.87 23.32
C TYR A 560 4.99 10.59 23.21
N GLN A 561 5.14 9.65 24.16
CA GLN A 561 4.40 8.39 24.14
C GLN A 561 2.88 8.59 24.21
N TRP A 562 2.42 9.45 25.13
CA TRP A 562 0.98 9.71 25.28
C TRP A 562 0.38 10.41 24.06
N LYS A 563 1.09 11.36 23.46
CA LYS A 563 0.64 11.98 22.20
C LYS A 563 0.44 10.91 21.11
N ARG A 564 1.34 9.95 20.98
CA ARG A 564 1.20 8.84 20.03
C ARG A 564 0.00 7.95 20.34
N TYR A 565 -0.31 7.70 21.60
CA TYR A 565 -1.53 6.97 21.96
C TYR A 565 -2.81 7.73 21.59
N LEU A 566 -2.87 9.03 21.84
CA LEU A 566 -4.01 9.86 21.46
C LEU A 566 -4.21 9.87 19.94
N GLU A 567 -3.13 10.00 19.18
CA GLU A 567 -3.17 9.89 17.72
C GLU A 567 -3.64 8.50 17.27
N ALA A 568 -3.13 7.43 17.88
CA ALA A 568 -3.55 6.07 17.56
C ALA A 568 -5.06 5.88 17.74
N TRP A 569 -5.64 6.43 18.80
CA TRP A 569 -7.09 6.35 19.03
C TRP A 569 -7.87 7.11 17.95
N LYS A 570 -7.46 8.34 17.63
CA LYS A 570 -8.12 9.19 16.64
C LYS A 570 -8.07 8.56 15.24
N TYR A 571 -6.85 8.29 14.75
CA TYR A 571 -6.62 7.76 13.40
C TYR A 571 -7.07 6.30 13.24
N GLY A 572 -6.89 5.48 14.29
CA GLY A 572 -7.35 4.09 14.30
C GLY A 572 -8.87 3.94 14.33
N ALA A 573 -9.60 4.93 14.85
CA ALA A 573 -11.05 5.02 14.78
C ALA A 573 -11.57 5.69 13.49
N GLY A 574 -10.69 6.26 12.66
CA GLY A 574 -11.06 7.03 11.46
C GLY A 574 -11.69 8.39 11.77
N LEU A 575 -11.53 8.91 13.00
CA LEU A 575 -12.20 10.14 13.44
C LEU A 575 -11.48 11.42 12.98
N ASP A 576 -10.28 11.31 12.44
CA ASP A 576 -9.59 12.35 11.69
C ASP A 576 -10.29 12.65 10.34
N TYR A 577 -11.11 11.72 9.85
CA TYR A 577 -11.83 11.81 8.58
C TYR A 577 -13.29 12.26 8.73
N ARG A 578 -13.68 12.80 9.89
CA ARG A 578 -15.03 13.37 10.03
C ARG A 578 -15.20 14.53 9.05
N GLN A 579 -16.26 14.47 8.24
CA GLN A 579 -16.77 15.66 7.58
C GLN A 579 -17.28 16.58 8.70
N GLU A 580 -16.86 17.83 8.72
CA GLU A 580 -17.51 18.87 9.50
C GLU A 580 -18.91 19.03 8.89
N GLU A 581 -19.95 18.69 9.67
CA GLU A 581 -21.35 18.93 9.32
C GLU A 581 -21.68 20.41 9.25
#